data_5b755f2f39af76e7aad8161b16a61822
#
_entry.id   5b755f2f39af76e7aad8161b16a61822
#
_cell.length_a   1.000
_cell.length_b   1.000
_cell.length_c   1.000
_cell.angle_alpha   90.00
_cell.angle_beta   90.00
_cell.angle_gamma   90.00
#
_symmetry.space_group_name_H-M   'P 1'
#
loop_
_entity.id
_entity.type
_entity.pdbx_description
1 polymer ?
#
loop_
_entity_poly.entity_id
_entity_poly.type
_entity_poly.pdbx_seq_one_letter_code
_entity_poly.pdbx_strand_id
1 'polypeptide(L)'
;MSTIFSLTRSLTFLLTLATTAVAGCQEPQAEPYQPHSMNTDQTVLPPEGKSFAILAGGCFWCTEAIYAEMQGVDKVESGYTGGHIKNPGYREICTGRTGHAEAVRITFDPTVVTFGELLEVFWRTHDPTTLNRQGADVGTQYRSAIFPLDEEQERVARASLSAAEEAGLWDDPIVTSIEPLAPFYVAEDYHQDYFANNPDQGYCVAVVGPKVKKFKALFADKLKSAH
;
A
#
# COMPACT_ATOMS: atom_id res chain seq x y z
N MET A 1 -26.98 -44.63 -61.49
CA MET A 1 -26.95 -45.11 -60.10
C MET A 1 -25.61 -44.65 -59.52
N SER A 2 -25.56 -43.53 -58.82
CA SER A 2 -24.39 -43.03 -58.15
C SER A 2 -24.82 -42.34 -56.90
N THR A 3 -24.47 -42.93 -55.76
CA THR A 3 -24.80 -42.51 -54.42
C THR A 3 -23.78 -41.51 -53.96
N ILE A 4 -24.23 -40.29 -53.63
CA ILE A 4 -23.38 -39.22 -53.06
C ILE A 4 -23.50 -39.29 -51.55
N PHE A 5 -22.35 -39.59 -50.87
CA PHE A 5 -22.24 -39.49 -49.42
C PHE A 5 -21.91 -38.03 -49.03
N SER A 6 -22.82 -37.43 -48.31
CA SER A 6 -22.61 -36.10 -47.69
C SER A 6 -22.00 -36.29 -46.30
N LEU A 7 -20.75 -35.84 -46.11
CA LEU A 7 -20.10 -35.73 -44.80
C LEU A 7 -20.39 -34.34 -44.18
N THR A 8 -21.30 -34.30 -43.22
CA THR A 8 -21.50 -33.18 -42.35
C THR A 8 -20.44 -33.15 -41.25
N ARG A 9 -19.46 -32.22 -41.33
CA ARG A 9 -18.51 -31.94 -40.27
C ARG A 9 -19.19 -31.03 -39.23
N SER A 10 -19.52 -31.60 -38.06
CA SER A 10 -19.87 -30.84 -36.87
C SER A 10 -18.67 -30.09 -36.33
N LEU A 11 -18.70 -28.79 -36.38
CA LEU A 11 -17.71 -27.89 -35.81
C LEU A 11 -18.14 -27.61 -34.37
N THR A 12 -17.57 -28.33 -33.42
CA THR A 12 -17.79 -28.07 -31.99
C THR A 12 -16.94 -26.87 -31.59
N PHE A 13 -17.57 -25.72 -31.39
CA PHE A 13 -16.93 -24.52 -30.82
C PHE A 13 -16.72 -24.75 -29.31
N LEU A 14 -15.49 -25.01 -28.93
CA LEU A 14 -15.09 -24.97 -27.52
C LEU A 14 -15.03 -23.49 -27.10
N LEU A 15 -16.02 -23.05 -26.36
CA LEU A 15 -16.04 -21.74 -25.71
C LEU A 15 -15.13 -21.83 -24.47
N THR A 16 -13.88 -21.44 -24.60
CA THR A 16 -12.99 -21.27 -23.45
C THR A 16 -13.42 -20.01 -22.70
N LEU A 17 -14.14 -20.17 -21.59
CA LEU A 17 -14.36 -19.11 -20.62
C LEU A 17 -13.00 -18.72 -20.02
N ALA A 18 -12.44 -17.61 -20.45
CA ALA A 18 -11.35 -16.96 -19.75
C ALA A 18 -11.93 -16.35 -18.46
N THR A 19 -11.77 -17.06 -17.35
CA THR A 19 -12.02 -16.48 -16.03
C THR A 19 -10.90 -15.48 -15.76
N THR A 20 -11.21 -14.18 -15.91
CA THR A 20 -10.37 -13.10 -15.40
C THR A 20 -10.31 -13.25 -13.89
N ALA A 21 -9.17 -13.70 -13.37
CA ALA A 21 -8.90 -13.69 -11.95
C ALA A 21 -8.92 -12.23 -11.48
N VAL A 22 -9.93 -11.90 -10.68
CA VAL A 22 -9.95 -10.66 -9.91
C VAL A 22 -8.82 -10.80 -8.89
N ALA A 23 -7.75 -10.02 -9.07
CA ALA A 23 -6.68 -9.89 -8.09
C ALA A 23 -7.23 -9.07 -6.90
N GLY A 24 -8.03 -9.71 -6.08
CA GLY A 24 -8.47 -9.16 -4.80
C GLY A 24 -7.81 -9.96 -3.70
N CYS A 25 -7.47 -9.34 -2.58
CA CYS A 25 -6.93 -9.90 -1.34
C CYS A 25 -6.72 -11.42 -1.37
N GLN A 26 -5.62 -11.87 -1.94
CA GLN A 26 -5.30 -13.28 -2.01
C GLN A 26 -4.48 -13.62 -0.77
N GLU A 27 -5.12 -14.28 0.19
CA GLU A 27 -4.46 -14.79 1.39
C GLU A 27 -3.24 -15.66 1.03
N PRO A 28 -2.09 -15.44 1.69
CA PRO A 28 -1.08 -16.49 1.78
C PRO A 28 -1.73 -17.72 2.43
N GLN A 29 -1.43 -18.91 1.97
CA GLN A 29 -2.02 -20.15 2.49
C GLN A 29 -1.85 -20.21 4.00
N ALA A 30 -2.97 -20.19 4.72
CA ALA A 30 -3.05 -19.89 6.13
C ALA A 30 -2.46 -21.00 6.99
N GLU A 31 -1.50 -20.65 7.81
CA GLU A 31 -1.31 -21.27 9.12
C GLU A 31 -2.61 -21.08 9.94
N PRO A 32 -2.97 -22.01 10.84
CA PRO A 32 -4.19 -21.91 11.63
C PRO A 32 -4.18 -20.61 12.44
N TYR A 33 -5.30 -19.85 12.37
CA TYR A 33 -5.54 -18.62 13.10
C TYR A 33 -5.13 -18.76 14.58
N GLN A 34 -4.04 -18.11 14.95
CA GLN A 34 -3.68 -17.83 16.32
C GLN A 34 -4.29 -16.45 16.66
N PRO A 35 -5.10 -16.32 17.72
CA PRO A 35 -5.55 -15.00 18.15
C PRO A 35 -4.33 -14.24 18.67
N HIS A 36 -3.82 -13.33 17.84
CA HIS A 36 -2.73 -12.43 18.23
C HIS A 36 -3.24 -11.50 19.35
N SER A 37 -2.39 -11.26 20.34
CA SER A 37 -2.62 -10.20 21.31
C SER A 37 -2.56 -8.87 20.58
N MET A 38 -3.72 -8.36 20.19
CA MET A 38 -3.83 -7.12 19.43
C MET A 38 -3.38 -5.96 20.30
N ASN A 39 -2.28 -5.37 19.89
CA ASN A 39 -1.73 -4.19 20.55
C ASN A 39 -2.54 -2.98 20.08
N THR A 40 -3.49 -2.53 20.92
CA THR A 40 -4.25 -1.29 20.71
C THR A 40 -3.33 -0.12 20.97
N ASP A 41 -2.55 0.25 19.97
CA ASP A 41 -1.51 1.24 20.15
C ASP A 41 -1.98 2.65 19.75
N GLN A 42 -2.87 3.22 20.57
CA GLN A 42 -3.24 4.64 20.48
C GLN A 42 -2.24 5.59 21.15
N THR A 43 -1.25 5.06 21.87
CA THR A 43 -0.39 5.85 22.77
C THR A 43 1.11 5.62 22.57
N VAL A 44 1.53 4.90 21.55
CA VAL A 44 2.95 4.78 21.26
C VAL A 44 3.46 6.12 20.76
N LEU A 45 4.26 6.75 21.61
CA LEU A 45 5.08 7.89 21.20
C LEU A 45 6.29 7.41 20.42
N PRO A 46 6.80 8.21 19.47
CA PRO A 46 8.03 7.88 18.79
C PRO A 46 9.18 7.78 19.82
N PRO A 47 10.20 6.97 19.58
CA PRO A 47 11.42 6.95 20.37
C PRO A 47 12.04 8.34 20.51
N GLU A 48 12.85 8.55 21.53
CA GLU A 48 13.52 9.83 21.74
C GLU A 48 14.32 10.26 20.49
N GLY A 49 14.15 11.51 20.06
CA GLY A 49 14.79 12.05 18.87
C GLY A 49 14.21 11.55 17.54
N LYS A 50 13.13 10.77 17.56
CA LYS A 50 12.45 10.27 16.35
C LYS A 50 11.07 10.88 16.18
N SER A 51 10.52 10.71 15.00
CA SER A 51 9.15 11.10 14.65
C SER A 51 8.42 9.97 13.96
N PHE A 52 7.08 10.05 13.94
CA PHE A 52 6.23 9.16 13.14
C PHE A 52 5.64 9.88 11.94
N ALA A 53 5.41 9.13 10.86
CA ALA A 53 4.52 9.50 9.77
C ALA A 53 3.57 8.33 9.49
N ILE A 54 2.29 8.62 9.19
CA ILE A 54 1.29 7.60 8.85
C ILE A 54 0.76 7.89 7.46
N LEU A 55 1.01 6.97 6.52
CA LEU A 55 0.71 7.12 5.09
C LEU A 55 -0.01 5.89 4.55
N ALA A 56 -1.03 6.10 3.74
CA ALA A 56 -1.77 5.07 3.01
C ALA A 56 -1.63 5.30 1.50
N GLY A 57 -0.98 4.40 0.78
CA GLY A 57 -0.69 4.51 -0.66
C GLY A 57 -1.09 3.25 -1.44
N GLY A 58 -2.21 2.62 -1.09
CA GLY A 58 -2.63 1.30 -1.60
C GLY A 58 -2.10 0.16 -0.74
N CYS A 59 -1.73 -0.96 -1.35
CA CYS A 59 -1.20 -2.12 -0.61
C CYS A 59 0.02 -1.73 0.24
N PHE A 60 -0.08 -1.97 1.55
CA PHE A 60 0.97 -1.59 2.52
C PHE A 60 2.29 -2.33 2.31
N TRP A 61 2.31 -3.55 1.72
CA TRP A 61 3.56 -4.23 1.38
C TRP A 61 4.42 -3.42 0.39
N CYS A 62 3.76 -2.69 -0.54
CA CYS A 62 4.47 -1.82 -1.48
C CYS A 62 5.06 -0.60 -0.76
N THR A 63 4.25 0.04 0.07
CA THR A 63 4.62 1.26 0.79
C THR A 63 5.71 0.96 1.83
N GLU A 64 5.56 -0.12 2.60
CA GLU A 64 6.56 -0.61 3.55
C GLU A 64 7.91 -0.86 2.86
N ALA A 65 7.92 -1.65 1.78
CA ALA A 65 9.16 -1.99 1.07
C ALA A 65 9.91 -0.77 0.53
N ILE A 66 9.19 0.27 0.11
CA ILE A 66 9.80 1.52 -0.37
C ILE A 66 10.45 2.28 0.79
N TYR A 67 9.71 2.56 1.87
CA TYR A 67 10.24 3.35 2.98
C TYR A 67 11.28 2.61 3.80
N ALA A 68 11.25 1.27 3.86
CA ALA A 68 12.29 0.47 4.50
C ALA A 68 13.68 0.66 3.88
N GLU A 69 13.77 1.04 2.61
CA GLU A 69 15.03 1.32 1.90
C GLU A 69 15.53 2.76 2.08
N MET A 70 14.73 3.65 2.69
CA MET A 70 15.02 5.09 2.72
C MET A 70 15.95 5.44 3.89
N GLN A 71 17.00 6.22 3.60
CA GLN A 71 17.91 6.74 4.64
C GLN A 71 17.14 7.62 5.64
N GLY A 72 17.47 7.49 6.93
CA GLY A 72 16.79 8.19 8.01
C GLY A 72 15.50 7.53 8.48
N VAL A 73 15.02 6.47 7.80
CA VAL A 73 13.91 5.64 8.26
C VAL A 73 14.44 4.48 9.08
N ASP A 74 14.03 4.40 10.35
CA ASP A 74 14.49 3.35 11.27
C ASP A 74 13.62 2.10 11.18
N LYS A 75 12.28 2.29 11.12
CA LYS A 75 11.29 1.21 11.10
C LYS A 75 10.08 1.60 10.27
N VAL A 76 9.48 0.65 9.59
CA VAL A 76 8.18 0.77 8.95
C VAL A 76 7.30 -0.36 9.46
N GLU A 77 6.08 -0.04 9.86
CA GLU A 77 5.11 -1.01 10.36
C GLU A 77 3.86 -0.94 9.50
N SER A 78 3.51 -2.06 8.87
CA SER A 78 2.24 -2.22 8.16
C SER A 78 1.08 -2.28 9.13
N GLY A 79 -0.05 -1.63 8.82
CA GLY A 79 -1.21 -1.56 9.72
C GLY A 79 -2.45 -0.97 9.08
N TYR A 80 -3.42 -0.67 9.94
CA TYR A 80 -4.76 -0.20 9.56
C TYR A 80 -5.12 1.06 10.35
N THR A 81 -5.68 2.08 9.68
CA THR A 81 -6.11 3.32 10.32
C THR A 81 -7.24 4.01 9.57
N GLY A 82 -7.87 5.02 10.20
CA GLY A 82 -8.91 5.84 9.58
C GLY A 82 -10.30 5.21 9.56
N GLY A 83 -10.48 4.00 10.11
CA GLY A 83 -11.76 3.29 10.14
C GLY A 83 -12.46 3.37 11.50
N HIS A 84 -13.61 2.69 11.59
CA HIS A 84 -14.48 2.72 12.78
C HIS A 84 -14.50 1.40 13.57
N ILE A 85 -13.92 0.32 13.03
CA ILE A 85 -13.82 -0.97 13.71
C ILE A 85 -12.58 -0.97 14.60
N LYS A 86 -12.73 -1.36 15.86
CA LYS A 86 -11.60 -1.52 16.80
C LYS A 86 -10.93 -2.86 16.59
N ASN A 87 -9.60 -2.84 16.56
CA ASN A 87 -8.77 -4.05 16.38
C ASN A 87 -9.21 -4.90 15.19
N PRO A 88 -9.29 -4.33 13.98
CA PRO A 88 -9.74 -5.08 12.82
C PRO A 88 -8.71 -6.14 12.44
N GLY A 89 -9.17 -7.35 12.08
CA GLY A 89 -8.32 -8.35 11.44
C GLY A 89 -8.28 -8.17 9.92
N TYR A 90 -7.24 -8.70 9.27
CA TYR A 90 -7.05 -8.58 7.82
C TYR A 90 -8.28 -9.00 7.00
N ARG A 91 -8.95 -10.10 7.38
CA ARG A 91 -10.18 -10.56 6.69
C ARG A 91 -11.30 -9.52 6.73
N GLU A 92 -11.41 -8.77 7.82
CA GLU A 92 -12.40 -7.70 7.95
C GLU A 92 -12.03 -6.51 7.06
N ILE A 93 -10.73 -6.15 7.03
CA ILE A 93 -10.19 -5.11 6.15
C ILE A 93 -10.51 -5.41 4.69
N CYS A 94 -10.25 -6.65 4.23
CA CYS A 94 -10.53 -7.09 2.86
C CYS A 94 -12.00 -6.97 2.45
N THR A 95 -12.94 -6.87 3.39
CA THR A 95 -14.36 -6.61 3.05
C THR A 95 -14.62 -5.19 2.55
N GLY A 96 -13.70 -4.25 2.77
CA GLY A 96 -13.87 -2.83 2.46
C GLY A 96 -14.90 -2.11 3.35
N ARG A 97 -15.43 -2.76 4.40
CA ARG A 97 -16.52 -2.24 5.25
C ARG A 97 -16.08 -1.71 6.61
N THR A 98 -14.81 -1.86 6.96
CA THR A 98 -14.26 -1.38 8.23
C THR A 98 -14.00 0.13 8.24
N GLY A 99 -13.94 0.75 7.06
CA GLY A 99 -13.52 2.14 6.87
C GLY A 99 -12.02 2.36 7.01
N HIS A 100 -11.24 1.35 7.42
CA HIS A 100 -9.78 1.47 7.50
C HIS A 100 -9.12 1.49 6.14
N ALA A 101 -8.01 2.24 6.05
CA ALA A 101 -7.02 2.09 4.99
C ALA A 101 -5.92 1.13 5.45
N GLU A 102 -5.35 0.37 4.50
CA GLU A 102 -4.01 -0.18 4.66
C GLU A 102 -3.03 0.99 4.68
N ALA A 103 -2.24 1.08 5.73
CA ALA A 103 -1.32 2.19 5.94
C ALA A 103 0.00 1.68 6.54
N VAL A 104 1.00 2.52 6.47
CA VAL A 104 2.27 2.29 7.17
C VAL A 104 2.52 3.37 8.20
N ARG A 105 3.04 2.97 9.38
CA ARG A 105 3.63 3.86 10.36
C ARG A 105 5.15 3.85 10.18
N ILE A 106 5.69 4.98 9.81
CA ILE A 106 7.11 5.17 9.53
C ILE A 106 7.76 5.84 10.74
N THR A 107 8.73 5.18 11.37
CA THR A 107 9.59 5.78 12.39
C THR A 107 10.83 6.35 11.69
N PHE A 108 11.08 7.64 11.82
CA PHE A 108 12.18 8.30 11.12
C PHE A 108 12.91 9.31 11.99
N ASP A 109 14.16 9.59 11.60
CA ASP A 109 15.01 10.61 12.20
C ASP A 109 14.78 11.95 11.48
N PRO A 110 14.12 12.94 12.12
CA PRO A 110 13.80 14.21 11.46
C PRO A 110 15.04 15.07 11.20
N THR A 111 16.21 14.71 11.74
CA THR A 111 17.48 15.38 11.45
C THR A 111 18.18 14.82 10.20
N VAL A 112 17.74 13.66 9.70
CA VAL A 112 18.29 12.98 8.52
C VAL A 112 17.32 13.07 7.34
N VAL A 113 16.01 12.88 7.59
CA VAL A 113 14.96 12.97 6.59
C VAL A 113 13.75 13.70 7.17
N THR A 114 13.21 14.63 6.42
CA THR A 114 12.04 15.41 6.84
C THR A 114 10.72 14.74 6.45
N PHE A 115 9.63 15.10 7.13
CA PHE A 115 8.29 14.65 6.72
C PHE A 115 7.94 15.07 5.28
N GLY A 116 8.39 16.26 4.85
CA GLY A 116 8.20 16.71 3.48
C GLY A 116 8.91 15.82 2.44
N GLU A 117 10.11 15.32 2.75
CA GLU A 117 10.81 14.38 1.87
C GLU A 117 10.16 13.00 1.83
N LEU A 118 9.56 12.53 2.94
CA LEU A 118 8.72 11.33 2.92
C LEU A 118 7.52 11.53 1.97
N LEU A 119 6.89 12.71 2.00
CA LEU A 119 5.78 13.04 1.10
C LEU A 119 6.21 13.17 -0.36
N GLU A 120 7.42 13.65 -0.64
CA GLU A 120 7.96 13.66 -2.01
C GLU A 120 8.05 12.24 -2.59
N VAL A 121 8.54 11.28 -1.79
CA VAL A 121 8.55 9.86 -2.17
C VAL A 121 7.13 9.34 -2.35
N PHE A 122 6.21 9.69 -1.45
CA PHE A 122 4.80 9.29 -1.50
C PHE A 122 4.17 9.65 -2.85
N TRP A 123 4.26 10.92 -3.28
CA TRP A 123 3.66 11.39 -4.52
C TRP A 123 4.19 10.73 -5.80
N ARG A 124 5.38 10.15 -5.76
CA ARG A 124 6.05 9.60 -6.95
C ARG A 124 6.03 8.07 -7.01
N THR A 125 5.66 7.39 -5.92
CA THR A 125 5.76 5.93 -5.82
C THR A 125 4.43 5.19 -5.81
N HIS A 126 3.31 5.90 -5.66
CA HIS A 126 1.97 5.36 -5.88
C HIS A 126 1.18 6.28 -6.83
N ASP A 127 0.02 5.87 -7.27
CA ASP A 127 -0.90 6.68 -8.05
C ASP A 127 -1.91 7.37 -7.10
N PRO A 128 -1.80 8.68 -6.89
CA PRO A 128 -2.67 9.42 -5.99
C PRO A 128 -3.97 9.90 -6.65
N THR A 129 -4.23 9.54 -7.92
CA THR A 129 -5.36 10.05 -8.72
C THR A 129 -6.55 9.09 -8.76
N THR A 130 -6.39 7.86 -8.27
CA THR A 130 -7.43 6.84 -8.35
C THR A 130 -8.15 6.66 -7.00
N LEU A 131 -9.43 7.03 -6.94
CA LEU A 131 -10.24 6.93 -5.73
C LEU A 131 -10.48 5.46 -5.33
N ASN A 132 -10.16 5.12 -4.07
CA ASN A 132 -10.33 3.78 -3.50
C ASN A 132 -9.71 2.68 -4.37
N ARG A 133 -8.58 2.96 -4.96
CA ARG A 133 -7.91 2.04 -5.87
C ARG A 133 -6.42 2.33 -5.96
N GLN A 134 -5.62 1.29 -6.12
CA GLN A 134 -4.21 1.40 -6.48
C GLN A 134 -3.84 0.31 -7.49
N GLY A 135 -3.79 0.68 -8.77
CA GLY A 135 -3.56 -0.30 -9.84
C GLY A 135 -4.67 -1.34 -9.92
N ALA A 136 -4.34 -2.61 -9.70
CA ALA A 136 -5.30 -3.72 -9.70
C ALA A 136 -6.06 -3.87 -8.37
N ASP A 137 -5.54 -3.31 -7.28
CA ASP A 137 -6.15 -3.39 -5.95
C ASP A 137 -7.32 -2.40 -5.85
N VAL A 138 -8.52 -2.91 -5.62
CA VAL A 138 -9.77 -2.12 -5.58
C VAL A 138 -10.46 -2.28 -4.23
N GLY A 139 -10.79 -1.17 -3.60
CA GLY A 139 -11.47 -1.12 -2.31
C GLY A 139 -11.06 0.11 -1.49
N THR A 140 -11.90 0.50 -0.53
CA THR A 140 -11.65 1.66 0.36
C THR A 140 -10.37 1.49 1.18
N GLN A 141 -9.95 0.25 1.45
CA GLN A 141 -8.71 -0.07 2.14
C GLN A 141 -7.46 0.33 1.34
N TYR A 142 -7.56 0.47 0.03
CA TYR A 142 -6.46 0.87 -0.85
C TYR A 142 -6.49 2.34 -1.24
N ARG A 143 -7.25 3.17 -0.51
CA ARG A 143 -7.29 4.61 -0.78
C ARG A 143 -5.95 5.29 -0.51
N SER A 144 -5.70 6.38 -1.19
CA SER A 144 -4.58 7.27 -0.91
C SER A 144 -4.97 8.25 0.21
N ALA A 145 -4.22 8.24 1.32
CA ALA A 145 -4.47 9.13 2.44
C ALA A 145 -3.20 9.45 3.24
N ILE A 146 -3.17 10.62 3.86
CA ILE A 146 -2.15 11.08 4.80
C ILE A 146 -2.86 11.33 6.14
N PHE A 147 -2.29 10.82 7.25
CA PHE A 147 -2.81 10.98 8.60
C PHE A 147 -1.81 11.79 9.43
N PRO A 148 -1.89 13.13 9.43
CA PRO A 148 -0.98 13.99 10.19
C PRO A 148 -1.12 13.73 11.70
N LEU A 149 0.01 13.72 12.41
CA LEU A 149 0.03 13.53 13.85
C LEU A 149 -0.17 14.82 14.65
N ASP A 150 0.11 15.95 14.01
CA ASP A 150 0.02 17.28 14.60
C ASP A 150 -0.27 18.35 13.53
N GLU A 151 -0.46 19.59 13.96
CA GLU A 151 -0.76 20.73 13.08
C GLU A 151 0.38 21.04 12.11
N GLU A 152 1.64 20.81 12.50
CA GLU A 152 2.78 21.02 11.63
C GLU A 152 2.82 20.01 10.49
N GLN A 153 2.61 18.70 10.79
CA GLN A 153 2.47 17.70 9.75
C GLN A 153 1.28 17.96 8.83
N GLU A 154 0.15 18.43 9.37
CA GLU A 154 -1.00 18.78 8.55
C GLU A 154 -0.67 19.95 7.61
N ARG A 155 -0.01 20.99 8.11
CA ARG A 155 0.43 22.13 7.31
C ARG A 155 1.38 21.69 6.19
N VAL A 156 2.37 20.85 6.51
CA VAL A 156 3.33 20.32 5.54
C VAL A 156 2.62 19.43 4.51
N ALA A 157 1.69 18.56 4.94
CA ALA A 157 0.94 17.69 4.03
C ALA A 157 0.12 18.50 3.02
N ARG A 158 -0.60 19.55 3.47
CA ARG A 158 -1.38 20.43 2.58
C ARG A 158 -0.49 21.19 1.59
N ALA A 159 0.62 21.73 2.07
CA ALA A 159 1.58 22.43 1.21
C ALA A 159 2.22 21.50 0.17
N SER A 160 2.55 20.26 0.57
CA SER A 160 3.12 19.25 -0.31
C SER A 160 2.12 18.77 -1.37
N LEU A 161 0.84 18.62 -1.00
CA LEU A 161 -0.24 18.28 -1.95
C LEU A 161 -0.37 19.38 -3.02
N SER A 162 -0.48 20.66 -2.59
CA SER A 162 -0.58 21.81 -3.51
C SER A 162 0.61 21.89 -4.46
N ALA A 163 1.83 21.68 -3.93
CA ALA A 163 3.04 21.67 -4.74
C ALA A 163 3.06 20.53 -5.75
N ALA A 164 2.54 19.34 -5.40
CA ALA A 164 2.44 18.20 -6.31
C ALA A 164 1.45 18.46 -7.46
N GLU A 165 0.31 19.11 -7.17
CA GLU A 165 -0.67 19.54 -8.17
C GLU A 165 -0.11 20.63 -9.08
N GLU A 166 0.49 21.69 -8.51
CA GLU A 166 1.09 22.79 -9.26
C GLU A 166 2.23 22.33 -10.17
N ALA A 167 3.02 21.36 -9.73
CA ALA A 167 4.09 20.76 -10.53
C ALA A 167 3.60 19.87 -11.67
N GLY A 168 2.30 19.54 -11.72
CA GLY A 168 1.72 18.66 -12.73
C GLY A 168 2.35 17.27 -12.69
N LEU A 169 2.58 16.72 -11.50
CA LEU A 169 3.20 15.38 -11.37
C LEU A 169 2.33 14.26 -11.95
N TRP A 170 1.02 14.53 -12.08
CA TRP A 170 0.00 13.62 -12.58
C TRP A 170 -0.94 14.36 -13.54
N ASP A 171 -1.40 13.66 -14.57
CA ASP A 171 -2.32 14.24 -15.57
C ASP A 171 -3.74 14.40 -15.01
N ASP A 172 -4.14 13.53 -14.09
CA ASP A 172 -5.44 13.54 -13.43
C ASP A 172 -5.36 14.22 -12.05
N PRO A 173 -6.46 14.79 -11.54
CA PRO A 173 -6.50 15.41 -10.20
C PRO A 173 -6.09 14.44 -9.09
N ILE A 174 -5.33 14.93 -8.11
CA ILE A 174 -4.97 14.16 -6.93
C ILE A 174 -6.21 14.00 -6.03
N VAL A 175 -6.53 12.75 -5.66
CA VAL A 175 -7.66 12.40 -4.77
C VAL A 175 -7.22 11.99 -3.37
N THR A 176 -5.94 12.15 -3.05
CA THR A 176 -5.40 11.84 -1.73
C THR A 176 -6.11 12.68 -0.66
N SER A 177 -6.66 12.02 0.36
CA SER A 177 -7.26 12.70 1.51
C SER A 177 -6.22 12.99 2.59
N ILE A 178 -6.35 14.15 3.24
CA ILE A 178 -5.65 14.45 4.50
C ILE A 178 -6.69 14.26 5.59
N GLU A 179 -6.57 13.14 6.32
CA GLU A 179 -7.56 12.68 7.29
C GLU A 179 -7.11 12.97 8.73
N PRO A 180 -8.03 13.20 9.66
CA PRO A 180 -7.66 13.39 11.06
C PRO A 180 -6.90 12.16 11.60
N LEU A 181 -6.00 12.40 12.56
CA LEU A 181 -5.34 11.31 13.27
C LEU A 181 -6.37 10.37 13.87
N ALA A 182 -6.23 9.10 13.55
CA ALA A 182 -7.05 8.01 14.05
C ALA A 182 -6.15 6.92 14.66
N PRO A 183 -6.73 6.00 15.46
CA PRO A 183 -5.98 4.88 16.00
C PRO A 183 -5.29 4.09 14.89
N PHE A 184 -4.00 3.80 15.08
CA PHE A 184 -3.24 2.92 14.21
C PHE A 184 -3.21 1.52 14.83
N TYR A 185 -3.68 0.54 14.10
CA TYR A 185 -3.65 -0.87 14.49
C TYR A 185 -2.57 -1.58 13.67
N VAL A 186 -1.53 -2.07 14.34
CA VAL A 186 -0.47 -2.83 13.67
C VAL A 186 -1.08 -4.08 13.06
N ALA A 187 -0.77 -4.35 11.79
CA ALA A 187 -1.22 -5.56 11.11
C ALA A 187 -0.50 -6.80 11.67
N GLU A 188 -1.03 -7.96 11.36
CA GLU A 188 -0.53 -9.25 11.80
C GLU A 188 0.95 -9.44 11.40
N ASP A 189 1.70 -10.20 12.19
CA ASP A 189 3.15 -10.37 12.04
C ASP A 189 3.56 -10.84 10.64
N TYR A 190 2.74 -11.68 10.01
CA TYR A 190 3.01 -12.17 8.65
C TYR A 190 2.90 -11.10 7.55
N HIS A 191 2.39 -9.90 7.88
CA HIS A 191 2.38 -8.75 6.97
C HIS A 191 3.62 -7.86 7.11
N GLN A 192 4.35 -7.96 8.22
CA GLN A 192 5.53 -7.15 8.46
C GLN A 192 6.71 -7.64 7.62
N ASP A 193 7.48 -6.71 7.04
CA ASP A 193 8.61 -7.00 6.16
C ASP A 193 8.26 -7.99 5.03
N TYR A 194 7.00 -7.93 4.54
CA TYR A 194 6.47 -8.97 3.66
C TYR A 194 7.30 -9.17 2.40
N PHE A 195 7.72 -8.09 1.74
CA PHE A 195 8.54 -8.17 0.53
C PHE A 195 9.93 -8.76 0.80
N ALA A 196 10.55 -8.40 1.92
CA ALA A 196 11.86 -8.92 2.29
C ALA A 196 11.82 -10.43 2.58
N ASN A 197 10.74 -10.89 3.22
CA ASN A 197 10.55 -12.29 3.59
C ASN A 197 10.00 -13.16 2.45
N ASN A 198 9.34 -12.57 1.44
CA ASN A 198 8.64 -13.29 0.35
C ASN A 198 8.96 -12.71 -1.04
N PRO A 199 10.24 -12.49 -1.42
CA PRO A 199 10.59 -11.78 -2.65
C PRO A 199 10.10 -12.48 -3.93
N ASP A 200 9.98 -13.80 -3.91
CA ASP A 200 9.60 -14.63 -5.06
C ASP A 200 8.08 -14.87 -5.17
N GLN A 201 7.30 -14.37 -4.21
CA GLN A 201 5.85 -14.48 -4.27
C GLN A 201 5.31 -13.69 -5.46
N GLY A 202 4.29 -14.23 -6.15
CA GLY A 202 3.81 -13.69 -7.43
C GLY A 202 3.45 -12.20 -7.41
N TYR A 203 2.77 -11.71 -6.34
CA TYR A 203 2.45 -10.29 -6.18
C TYR A 203 3.72 -9.45 -5.91
N CYS A 204 4.67 -9.98 -5.14
CA CYS A 204 5.95 -9.32 -4.89
C CYS A 204 6.76 -9.14 -6.18
N VAL A 205 6.82 -10.17 -7.02
CA VAL A 205 7.50 -10.11 -8.32
C VAL A 205 6.79 -9.15 -9.28
N ALA A 206 5.45 -9.21 -9.35
CA ALA A 206 4.68 -8.47 -10.35
C ALA A 206 4.41 -7.01 -9.97
N VAL A 207 4.29 -6.69 -8.68
CA VAL A 207 3.82 -5.37 -8.21
C VAL A 207 4.84 -4.68 -7.30
N VAL A 208 5.27 -5.32 -6.20
CA VAL A 208 6.12 -4.67 -5.20
C VAL A 208 7.53 -4.39 -5.76
N GLY A 209 8.17 -5.39 -6.33
CA GLY A 209 9.53 -5.29 -6.88
C GLY A 209 9.69 -4.17 -7.92
N PRO A 210 8.81 -4.06 -8.93
CA PRO A 210 8.83 -2.93 -9.87
C PRO A 210 8.71 -1.56 -9.20
N LYS A 211 7.88 -1.40 -8.15
CA LYS A 211 7.75 -0.14 -7.40
C LYS A 211 9.02 0.19 -6.62
N VAL A 212 9.61 -0.78 -5.93
CA VAL A 212 10.90 -0.62 -5.24
C VAL A 212 12.01 -0.24 -6.24
N LYS A 213 12.05 -0.90 -7.41
CA LYS A 213 13.00 -0.55 -8.46
C LYS A 213 12.81 0.87 -8.98
N LYS A 214 11.57 1.31 -9.17
CA LYS A 214 11.24 2.70 -9.55
C LYS A 214 11.73 3.67 -8.47
N PHE A 215 11.45 3.41 -7.20
CA PHE A 215 11.92 4.23 -6.09
C PHE A 215 13.45 4.36 -6.10
N LYS A 216 14.18 3.25 -6.17
CA LYS A 216 15.64 3.25 -6.22
C LYS A 216 16.22 4.03 -7.40
N ALA A 217 15.53 4.05 -8.53
CA ALA A 217 15.94 4.82 -9.70
C ALA A 217 15.68 6.33 -9.57
N LEU A 218 14.56 6.72 -8.92
CA LEU A 218 14.18 8.12 -8.77
C LEU A 218 14.87 8.81 -7.58
N PHE A 219 15.23 8.05 -6.54
CA PHE A 219 15.70 8.55 -5.24
C PHE A 219 17.00 7.86 -4.80
N ALA A 220 17.94 7.70 -5.75
CA ALA A 220 19.22 7.03 -5.48
C ALA A 220 20.03 7.69 -4.36
N ASP A 221 19.89 9.00 -4.20
CA ASP A 221 20.51 9.82 -3.16
C ASP A 221 19.87 9.68 -1.77
N LYS A 222 18.67 9.12 -1.72
CA LYS A 222 17.91 8.92 -0.46
C LYS A 222 17.94 7.46 0.03
N LEU A 223 18.72 6.59 -0.60
CA LEU A 223 18.82 5.20 -0.20
C LEU A 223 19.70 5.02 1.03
N LYS A 224 19.36 4.04 1.88
CA LYS A 224 20.29 3.53 2.90
C LYS A 224 21.58 3.10 2.23
N SER A 225 22.73 3.39 2.88
CA SER A 225 24.00 2.87 2.45
C SER A 225 23.95 1.34 2.45
N ALA A 226 24.41 0.70 1.38
CA ALA A 226 24.60 -0.74 1.38
C ALA A 226 25.58 -1.13 2.47
N HIS A 227 25.17 -2.00 3.39
CA HIS A 227 26.04 -2.59 4.41
C HIS A 227 26.83 -3.75 3.83
#